data_0ffa90a95594073815e182f947e02040
#
_entry.id   0ffa90a95594073815e182f947e02040
#
_cell.length_a   1.000
_cell.length_b   1.000
_cell.length_c   1.000
_cell.angle_alpha   90.00
_cell.angle_beta   90.00
_cell.angle_gamma   90.00
#
_symmetry.space_group_name_H-M   'P 1'
#
loop_
_entity.id
_entity.type
_entity.pdbx_description
1 polymer ?
#
loop_
_entity_poly.entity_id
_entity_poly.type
_entity_poly.pdbx_seq_one_letter_code
_entity_poly.pdbx_strand_id
1 'polypeptide(L)'
;MTTPTPTFDAFSPFHLSWMIHRNLIPFPTTLGMISGAEPEEFTEELRKQLQQWSVIDNTNQLTPDAHDLFRGLYEYDFAYWGVLLLHNEKEPFQIEMDQELIDIGIGRSISDTPRVYWQVSYSNSTITVAMRAGDNLTLNTMPADEGNLYESLARAILTVLNPNGIWPAAQFTTVKIPLEVVEKIPTHDASGKKHDKSSVVKTMKYELAKRGVAFDTSSRFVKLINAEKLADTEVLFMPKNKISTSEFFTIEFVHKVGMVLTRTGTDVEGNPVIVQEGATIGAIAEELRKLKAQ
;
A
#
# COMPACT_ATOMS: atom_id res chain seq x y z
N MET A 1 -17.44 -4.62 -34.53
CA MET A 1 -17.81 -5.34 -33.30
C MET A 1 -16.65 -5.08 -32.34
N THR A 2 -16.83 -4.24 -31.35
CA THR A 2 -15.84 -3.99 -30.32
C THR A 2 -15.85 -5.18 -29.37
N THR A 3 -14.79 -5.96 -29.34
CA THR A 3 -14.58 -7.01 -28.35
C THR A 3 -14.69 -6.36 -26.99
N PRO A 4 -15.53 -6.85 -26.06
CA PRO A 4 -15.58 -6.30 -24.72
C PRO A 4 -14.19 -6.42 -24.10
N THR A 5 -13.65 -5.32 -23.57
CA THR A 5 -12.44 -5.36 -22.74
C THR A 5 -12.70 -6.35 -21.62
N PRO A 6 -11.85 -7.39 -21.43
CA PRO A 6 -12.08 -8.35 -20.37
C PRO A 6 -12.09 -7.63 -19.03
N THR A 7 -13.20 -7.73 -18.30
CA THR A 7 -13.26 -7.31 -16.90
C THR A 7 -12.51 -8.38 -16.11
N PHE A 8 -11.33 -8.04 -15.59
CA PHE A 8 -10.47 -8.97 -14.85
C PHE A 8 -10.93 -9.23 -13.40
N ASP A 9 -12.21 -8.95 -13.09
CA ASP A 9 -12.78 -9.15 -11.74
C ASP A 9 -12.76 -10.61 -11.27
N ALA A 10 -12.54 -11.56 -12.19
CA ALA A 10 -12.40 -12.98 -11.90
C ALA A 10 -10.95 -13.49 -12.01
N PHE A 11 -9.97 -12.61 -12.21
CA PHE A 11 -8.58 -13.00 -12.31
C PHE A 11 -8.01 -13.31 -10.93
N SER A 12 -7.34 -14.44 -10.77
CA SER A 12 -6.82 -14.92 -9.49
C SER A 12 -5.28 -15.04 -9.51
N PRO A 13 -4.63 -15.14 -8.34
CA PRO A 13 -3.22 -15.46 -8.25
C PRO A 13 -2.81 -16.76 -8.95
N PHE A 14 -3.71 -17.73 -9.08
CA PHE A 14 -3.45 -18.97 -9.83
C PHE A 14 -3.23 -18.72 -11.33
N HIS A 15 -4.02 -17.83 -11.94
CA HIS A 15 -3.80 -17.41 -13.33
C HIS A 15 -2.44 -16.75 -13.51
N LEU A 16 -2.09 -15.88 -12.56
CA LEU A 16 -0.79 -15.21 -12.58
C LEU A 16 0.36 -16.22 -12.41
N SER A 17 0.23 -17.16 -11.46
CA SER A 17 1.19 -18.26 -11.26
C SER A 17 1.37 -19.10 -12.52
N TRP A 18 0.27 -19.47 -13.19
CA TRP A 18 0.29 -20.20 -14.44
C TRP A 18 1.11 -19.49 -15.54
N MET A 19 0.93 -18.18 -15.69
CA MET A 19 1.67 -17.36 -16.65
C MET A 19 3.16 -17.21 -16.29
N ILE A 20 3.46 -17.05 -15.01
CA ILE A 20 4.85 -16.95 -14.51
C ILE A 20 5.62 -18.25 -14.76
N HIS A 21 5.04 -19.41 -14.43
CA HIS A 21 5.68 -20.72 -14.66
C HIS A 21 5.97 -21.02 -16.13
N ARG A 22 5.22 -20.38 -17.04
CA ARG A 22 5.43 -20.51 -18.49
C ARG A 22 6.27 -19.38 -19.08
N ASN A 23 6.86 -18.55 -18.22
CA ASN A 23 7.70 -17.42 -18.62
C ASN A 23 6.98 -16.42 -19.55
N LEU A 24 5.65 -16.31 -19.44
CA LEU A 24 4.89 -15.30 -20.18
C LEU A 24 5.01 -13.92 -19.55
N ILE A 25 5.11 -13.87 -18.23
CA ILE A 25 5.37 -12.66 -17.44
C ILE A 25 6.37 -12.96 -16.34
N PRO A 26 7.18 -11.98 -15.91
CA PRO A 26 8.02 -12.12 -14.72
C PRO A 26 7.19 -12.04 -13.44
N PHE A 27 7.75 -12.46 -12.33
CA PHE A 27 7.10 -12.40 -11.01
C PHE A 27 6.94 -10.94 -10.53
N PRO A 28 5.70 -10.46 -10.26
CA PRO A 28 5.46 -9.11 -9.74
C PRO A 28 5.67 -9.07 -8.22
N THR A 29 6.87 -8.69 -7.78
CA THR A 29 7.29 -8.73 -6.36
C THR A 29 6.44 -7.87 -5.43
N THR A 30 5.78 -6.84 -5.93
CA THR A 30 4.96 -5.88 -5.16
C THR A 30 3.60 -6.41 -4.75
N LEU A 31 3.10 -7.46 -5.40
CA LEU A 31 1.79 -8.05 -5.14
C LEU A 31 1.82 -9.17 -4.08
N GLY A 32 2.91 -9.27 -3.33
CA GLY A 32 3.09 -10.27 -2.29
C GLY A 32 3.40 -11.66 -2.84
N MET A 33 3.57 -12.61 -1.96
CA MET A 33 3.84 -14.00 -2.36
C MET A 33 2.64 -14.55 -3.11
N ILE A 34 2.87 -15.00 -4.33
CA ILE A 34 1.90 -15.75 -5.12
C ILE A 34 2.29 -17.21 -4.93
N SER A 35 1.36 -18.03 -4.44
CA SER A 35 1.60 -19.45 -4.21
C SER A 35 2.22 -20.08 -5.47
N GLY A 36 3.42 -20.63 -5.33
CA GLY A 36 4.20 -21.10 -6.46
C GLY A 36 3.78 -22.49 -6.98
N ALA A 37 2.91 -23.17 -6.26
CA ALA A 37 2.43 -24.50 -6.68
C ALA A 37 1.10 -24.34 -7.39
N GLU A 38 1.13 -24.47 -8.71
CA GLU A 38 -0.07 -24.70 -9.50
C GLU A 38 -0.48 -26.16 -9.27
N PRO A 39 -1.67 -26.44 -8.70
CA PRO A 39 -2.18 -27.81 -8.67
C PRO A 39 -2.29 -28.32 -10.10
N GLU A 40 -1.63 -29.45 -10.42
CA GLU A 40 -1.69 -30.07 -11.77
C GLU A 40 -3.14 -30.23 -12.27
N GLU A 41 -4.07 -30.42 -11.34
CA GLU A 41 -5.50 -30.58 -11.58
C GLU A 41 -6.17 -29.37 -12.25
N PHE A 42 -5.69 -28.15 -12.01
CA PHE A 42 -6.31 -26.91 -12.52
C PHE A 42 -5.61 -26.32 -13.75
N THR A 43 -4.47 -26.86 -14.15
CA THR A 43 -3.65 -26.30 -15.23
C THR A 43 -4.43 -26.11 -16.54
N GLU A 44 -5.23 -27.10 -16.94
CA GLU A 44 -6.00 -27.03 -18.18
C GLU A 44 -7.21 -26.11 -18.07
N GLU A 45 -7.82 -26.02 -16.90
CA GLU A 45 -8.92 -25.10 -16.64
C GLU A 45 -8.45 -23.64 -16.67
N LEU A 46 -7.36 -23.34 -15.97
CA LEU A 46 -6.74 -22.01 -15.99
C LEU A 46 -6.35 -21.58 -17.41
N ARG A 47 -5.77 -22.50 -18.20
CA ARG A 47 -5.45 -22.25 -19.61
C ARG A 47 -6.68 -21.89 -20.42
N LYS A 48 -7.78 -22.66 -20.28
CA LYS A 48 -9.03 -22.40 -20.98
C LYS A 48 -9.66 -21.07 -20.59
N GLN A 49 -9.64 -20.72 -19.31
CA GLN A 49 -10.14 -19.44 -18.82
C GLN A 49 -9.33 -18.28 -19.41
N LEU A 50 -7.99 -18.37 -19.38
CA LEU A 50 -7.11 -17.35 -19.96
C LEU A 50 -7.34 -17.18 -21.47
N GLN A 51 -7.61 -18.29 -22.21
CA GLN A 51 -7.99 -18.21 -23.62
C GLN A 51 -9.37 -17.59 -23.83
N GLN A 52 -10.36 -17.95 -23.02
CA GLN A 52 -11.71 -17.36 -23.09
C GLN A 52 -11.69 -15.85 -22.83
N TRP A 53 -10.82 -15.40 -21.93
CA TRP A 53 -10.65 -13.97 -21.62
C TRP A 53 -9.72 -13.25 -22.61
N SER A 54 -9.24 -13.96 -23.65
CA SER A 54 -8.29 -13.40 -24.61
C SER A 54 -7.00 -12.87 -23.97
N VAL A 55 -6.61 -13.43 -22.83
CA VAL A 55 -5.32 -13.15 -22.18
C VAL A 55 -4.20 -13.88 -22.94
N ILE A 56 -4.44 -15.12 -23.34
CA ILE A 56 -3.53 -15.89 -24.20
C ILE A 56 -4.24 -16.33 -25.47
N ASP A 57 -3.46 -16.51 -26.52
CA ASP A 57 -3.93 -17.03 -27.79
C ASP A 57 -3.96 -18.58 -27.83
N ASN A 58 -4.32 -19.14 -28.99
CA ASN A 58 -4.36 -20.60 -29.21
C ASN A 58 -2.98 -21.27 -29.15
N THR A 59 -1.90 -20.50 -29.22
CA THR A 59 -0.51 -20.95 -29.08
C THR A 59 0.03 -20.79 -27.66
N ASN A 60 -0.83 -20.37 -26.72
CA ASN A 60 -0.53 -20.07 -25.32
C ASN A 60 0.49 -18.91 -25.14
N GLN A 61 0.50 -17.97 -26.07
CA GLN A 61 1.25 -16.72 -25.93
C GLN A 61 0.32 -15.59 -25.49
N LEU A 62 0.86 -14.60 -24.77
CA LEU A 62 0.07 -13.41 -24.43
C LEU A 62 -0.45 -12.72 -25.70
N THR A 63 -1.72 -12.34 -25.68
CA THR A 63 -2.25 -11.45 -26.73
C THR A 63 -1.62 -10.06 -26.60
N PRO A 64 -1.58 -9.23 -27.66
CA PRO A 64 -1.05 -7.88 -27.58
C PRO A 64 -1.71 -7.04 -26.48
N ASP A 65 -3.03 -7.09 -26.33
CA ASP A 65 -3.78 -6.33 -25.33
C ASP A 65 -3.41 -6.79 -23.88
N ALA A 66 -3.28 -8.12 -23.69
CA ALA A 66 -2.85 -8.66 -22.40
C ALA A 66 -1.39 -8.32 -22.10
N HIS A 67 -0.50 -8.35 -23.09
CA HIS A 67 0.88 -7.93 -22.95
C HIS A 67 0.96 -6.48 -22.47
N ASP A 68 0.22 -5.57 -23.12
CA ASP A 68 0.21 -4.15 -22.73
C ASP A 68 -0.36 -3.94 -21.33
N LEU A 69 -1.38 -4.70 -20.93
CA LEU A 69 -1.96 -4.64 -19.60
C LEU A 69 -0.98 -5.13 -18.51
N PHE A 70 -0.39 -6.32 -18.69
CA PHE A 70 0.52 -6.91 -17.70
C PHE A 70 1.88 -6.23 -17.66
N ARG A 71 2.31 -5.62 -18.76
CA ARG A 71 3.57 -4.88 -18.85
C ARG A 71 3.74 -3.85 -17.73
N GLY A 72 2.66 -3.18 -17.33
CA GLY A 72 2.67 -2.24 -16.22
C GLY A 72 3.04 -2.86 -14.86
N LEU A 73 3.05 -4.18 -14.70
CA LEU A 73 3.48 -4.85 -13.48
C LEU A 73 5.00 -4.97 -13.36
N TYR A 74 5.74 -4.94 -14.46
CA TYR A 74 7.18 -5.24 -14.49
C TYR A 74 8.01 -4.36 -15.42
N GLU A 75 7.42 -3.75 -16.47
CA GLU A 75 8.10 -2.85 -17.41
C GLU A 75 7.60 -1.41 -17.25
N TYR A 76 7.88 -0.79 -16.14
CA TYR A 76 7.51 0.59 -15.85
C TYR A 76 8.75 1.50 -15.78
N ASP A 77 8.56 2.79 -15.95
CA ASP A 77 9.60 3.78 -15.72
C ASP A 77 9.82 3.99 -14.24
N PHE A 78 8.73 3.92 -13.46
CA PHE A 78 8.73 3.87 -12.00
C PHE A 78 7.35 3.41 -11.50
N ALA A 79 7.31 2.97 -10.24
CA ALA A 79 6.09 2.58 -9.56
C ALA A 79 6.05 3.09 -8.10
N TYR A 80 4.84 3.21 -7.58
CA TYR A 80 4.55 3.30 -6.15
C TYR A 80 3.80 2.06 -5.75
N TRP A 81 4.09 1.55 -4.59
CA TRP A 81 3.47 0.33 -4.08
C TRP A 81 3.36 0.33 -2.58
N GLY A 82 2.57 -0.57 -2.05
CA GLY A 82 2.41 -0.75 -0.61
C GLY A 82 1.52 -1.92 -0.26
N VAL A 83 1.33 -2.08 1.04
CA VAL A 83 0.41 -3.05 1.62
C VAL A 83 -0.56 -2.30 2.53
N LEU A 84 -1.85 -2.32 2.19
CA LEU A 84 -2.90 -1.79 3.04
C LEU A 84 -3.23 -2.84 4.09
N LEU A 85 -3.03 -2.52 5.36
CA LEU A 85 -3.38 -3.33 6.52
C LEU A 85 -4.76 -2.92 7.03
N LEU A 86 -5.67 -3.89 7.24
CA LEU A 86 -7.06 -3.67 7.68
C LEU A 86 -7.18 -4.08 9.15
N HIS A 87 -7.25 -3.11 10.09
CA HIS A 87 -7.16 -3.37 11.52
C HIS A 87 -8.48 -3.79 12.19
N ASN A 88 -9.63 -3.62 11.52
CA ASN A 88 -10.96 -3.85 12.10
C ASN A 88 -11.71 -5.06 11.53
N GLU A 89 -11.10 -5.82 10.64
CA GLU A 89 -11.74 -7.06 10.20
C GLU A 89 -11.64 -8.10 11.32
N LYS A 90 -12.80 -8.59 11.75
CA LYS A 90 -12.93 -9.51 12.89
C LYS A 90 -12.54 -10.95 12.60
N GLU A 91 -12.35 -11.28 11.31
CA GLU A 91 -11.92 -12.62 10.91
C GLU A 91 -10.44 -12.58 10.57
N PRO A 92 -9.60 -13.32 11.32
CA PRO A 92 -8.21 -13.47 10.95
C PRO A 92 -8.14 -14.14 9.57
N PHE A 93 -7.41 -13.55 8.67
CA PHE A 93 -7.09 -14.16 7.38
C PHE A 93 -6.28 -15.43 7.67
N GLN A 94 -6.91 -16.60 7.57
CA GLN A 94 -6.22 -17.87 7.70
C GLN A 94 -5.39 -18.08 6.45
N ILE A 95 -4.11 -17.74 6.53
CA ILE A 95 -3.13 -18.24 5.57
C ILE A 95 -2.88 -19.69 5.99
N GLU A 96 -3.32 -20.64 5.21
CA GLU A 96 -2.83 -22.01 5.32
C GLU A 96 -1.33 -21.97 4.99
N MET A 97 -0.52 -21.95 6.03
CA MET A 97 0.93 -21.96 5.90
C MET A 97 1.40 -23.42 6.05
N ASP A 98 2.36 -23.77 5.22
CA ASP A 98 3.06 -25.03 5.34
C ASP A 98 3.66 -25.16 6.75
N GLN A 99 3.45 -26.30 7.41
CA GLN A 99 3.92 -26.55 8.78
C GLN A 99 5.43 -26.37 8.89
N GLU A 100 6.19 -26.70 7.85
CA GLU A 100 7.65 -26.50 7.80
C GLU A 100 8.02 -25.01 7.91
N LEU A 101 7.28 -24.12 7.29
CA LEU A 101 7.49 -22.67 7.39
C LEU A 101 7.16 -22.12 8.78
N ILE A 102 6.16 -22.71 9.45
CA ILE A 102 5.82 -22.38 10.83
C ILE A 102 6.95 -22.83 11.78
N ASP A 103 7.49 -24.01 11.56
CA ASP A 103 8.53 -24.60 12.41
C ASP A 103 9.85 -23.84 12.37
N ILE A 104 10.19 -23.23 11.21
CA ILE A 104 11.36 -22.35 11.09
C ILE A 104 11.08 -20.90 11.53
N GLY A 105 9.90 -20.63 12.10
CA GLY A 105 9.55 -19.36 12.71
C GLY A 105 9.06 -18.26 11.74
N ILE A 106 8.98 -18.53 10.45
CA ILE A 106 8.50 -17.55 9.46
C ILE A 106 7.03 -17.19 9.69
N GLY A 107 6.20 -18.17 10.09
CA GLY A 107 4.77 -17.96 10.34
C GLY A 107 4.44 -17.14 11.59
N ARG A 108 5.34 -17.05 12.55
CA ARG A 108 5.10 -16.31 13.80
C ARG A 108 5.26 -14.80 13.68
N SER A 109 5.92 -14.35 12.62
CA SER A 109 6.12 -12.92 12.33
C SER A 109 5.10 -12.34 11.34
N ILE A 110 4.28 -13.19 10.71
CA ILE A 110 3.24 -12.73 9.80
C ILE A 110 2.01 -12.36 10.64
N SER A 111 1.66 -11.09 10.66
CA SER A 111 0.43 -10.61 11.29
C SER A 111 -0.78 -11.27 10.63
N ASP A 112 -1.74 -11.74 11.44
CA ASP A 112 -3.05 -12.23 10.98
C ASP A 112 -3.94 -11.10 10.45
N THR A 113 -3.43 -9.88 10.37
CA THR A 113 -4.15 -8.71 9.89
C THR A 113 -4.42 -8.85 8.40
N PRO A 114 -5.68 -8.79 7.97
CA PRO A 114 -6.06 -8.80 6.55
C PRO A 114 -5.35 -7.69 5.79
N ARG A 115 -4.89 -8.00 4.58
CA ARG A 115 -4.06 -7.09 3.81
C ARG A 115 -4.43 -7.06 2.34
N VAL A 116 -4.22 -5.89 1.73
CA VAL A 116 -4.36 -5.67 0.30
C VAL A 116 -3.02 -5.18 -0.24
N TYR A 117 -2.44 -5.93 -1.15
CA TYR A 117 -1.24 -5.50 -1.88
C TYR A 117 -1.65 -4.62 -3.05
N TRP A 118 -0.93 -3.55 -3.30
CA TRP A 118 -1.23 -2.66 -4.40
C TRP A 118 0.03 -2.09 -5.05
N GLN A 119 -0.09 -1.78 -6.33
CA GLN A 119 0.93 -1.11 -7.12
C GLN A 119 0.25 -0.11 -8.07
N VAL A 120 0.83 1.06 -8.20
CA VAL A 120 0.50 2.06 -9.22
C VAL A 120 1.79 2.39 -9.98
N SER A 121 1.87 2.01 -11.23
CA SER A 121 3.05 2.20 -12.07
C SER A 121 2.77 3.15 -13.22
N TYR A 122 3.83 3.79 -13.69
CA TYR A 122 3.78 4.70 -14.83
C TYR A 122 4.77 4.26 -15.93
N SER A 123 4.30 4.20 -17.15
CA SER A 123 5.11 3.95 -18.35
C SER A 123 4.39 4.49 -19.60
N ASN A 124 5.12 5.18 -20.47
CA ASN A 124 4.61 5.62 -21.78
C ASN A 124 3.25 6.33 -21.70
N SER A 125 3.11 7.34 -20.84
CA SER A 125 1.86 8.10 -20.64
C SER A 125 0.67 7.26 -20.14
N THR A 126 0.93 6.06 -19.62
CA THR A 126 -0.08 5.15 -19.06
C THR A 126 0.21 4.89 -17.60
N ILE A 127 -0.83 4.95 -16.79
CA ILE A 127 -0.83 4.51 -15.39
C ILE A 127 -1.47 3.13 -15.34
N THR A 128 -0.76 2.14 -14.78
CA THR A 128 -1.31 0.82 -14.47
C THR A 128 -1.54 0.70 -12.99
N VAL A 129 -2.73 0.27 -12.61
CA VAL A 129 -3.16 0.05 -11.22
C VAL A 129 -3.38 -1.43 -11.02
N ALA A 130 -2.68 -2.01 -10.06
CA ALA A 130 -2.83 -3.40 -9.66
C ALA A 130 -3.18 -3.48 -8.18
N MET A 131 -4.12 -4.35 -7.82
CA MET A 131 -4.55 -4.60 -6.46
C MET A 131 -4.80 -6.08 -6.25
N ARG A 132 -4.28 -6.64 -5.17
CA ARG A 132 -4.54 -8.02 -4.76
C ARG A 132 -5.08 -8.06 -3.35
N ALA A 133 -6.28 -8.62 -3.20
CA ALA A 133 -6.94 -8.88 -1.92
C ALA A 133 -7.27 -10.38 -1.84
N GLY A 134 -6.54 -11.14 -1.01
CA GLY A 134 -6.66 -12.60 -0.97
C GLY A 134 -6.42 -13.21 -2.35
N ASP A 135 -7.43 -13.94 -2.86
CA ASP A 135 -7.40 -14.61 -4.15
C ASP A 135 -7.96 -13.78 -5.32
N ASN A 136 -8.23 -12.50 -5.09
CA ASN A 136 -8.68 -11.60 -6.14
C ASN A 136 -7.56 -10.67 -6.57
N LEU A 137 -7.32 -10.61 -7.88
CA LEU A 137 -6.40 -9.67 -8.50
C LEU A 137 -7.16 -8.77 -9.46
N THR A 138 -7.10 -7.47 -9.23
CA THR A 138 -7.65 -6.45 -10.13
C THR A 138 -6.51 -5.73 -10.82
N LEU A 139 -6.63 -5.52 -12.13
CA LEU A 139 -5.66 -4.83 -12.95
C LEU A 139 -6.38 -3.89 -13.90
N ASN A 140 -6.01 -2.61 -13.87
CA ASN A 140 -6.60 -1.56 -14.71
C ASN A 140 -5.53 -0.65 -15.28
N THR A 141 -5.79 -0.06 -16.45
CA THR A 141 -4.95 0.96 -17.05
C THR A 141 -5.74 2.24 -17.29
N MET A 142 -5.08 3.37 -17.16
CA MET A 142 -5.64 4.69 -17.48
C MET A 142 -4.59 5.60 -18.11
N PRO A 143 -4.99 6.55 -18.98
CA PRO A 143 -4.05 7.55 -19.50
C PRO A 143 -3.59 8.46 -18.35
N ALA A 144 -2.31 8.84 -18.37
CA ALA A 144 -1.76 9.84 -17.48
C ALA A 144 -1.98 11.24 -18.05
N ASP A 145 -2.36 12.20 -17.21
CA ASP A 145 -2.23 13.61 -17.52
C ASP A 145 -0.80 14.05 -17.21
N GLU A 146 0.04 14.18 -18.25
CA GLU A 146 1.44 14.52 -18.06
C GLU A 146 1.66 15.90 -17.46
N GLY A 147 0.75 16.84 -17.69
CA GLY A 147 0.77 18.18 -17.09
C GLY A 147 0.54 18.12 -15.56
N ASN A 148 -0.17 17.09 -15.09
CA ASN A 148 -0.53 16.86 -13.68
C ASN A 148 -0.26 15.41 -13.26
N LEU A 149 0.89 14.86 -13.69
CA LEU A 149 1.21 13.44 -13.51
C LEU A 149 1.08 12.96 -12.06
N TYR A 150 1.64 13.69 -11.10
CA TYR A 150 1.59 13.26 -9.70
C TYR A 150 0.19 13.33 -9.10
N GLU A 151 -0.66 14.26 -9.53
CA GLU A 151 -2.08 14.26 -9.15
C GLU A 151 -2.82 13.07 -9.75
N SER A 152 -2.52 12.70 -11.01
CA SER A 152 -3.07 11.51 -11.66
C SER A 152 -2.68 10.23 -10.90
N LEU A 153 -1.42 10.12 -10.49
CA LEU A 153 -0.92 9.02 -9.67
C LEU A 153 -1.57 9.00 -8.27
N ALA A 154 -1.70 10.16 -7.62
CA ALA A 154 -2.38 10.26 -6.33
C ALA A 154 -3.86 9.83 -6.43
N ARG A 155 -4.57 10.22 -7.48
CA ARG A 155 -5.94 9.76 -7.76
C ARG A 155 -5.98 8.25 -7.99
N ALA A 156 -5.05 7.70 -8.77
CA ALA A 156 -4.94 6.25 -8.99
C ALA A 156 -4.72 5.49 -7.69
N ILE A 157 -3.83 5.95 -6.80
CA ILE A 157 -3.61 5.37 -5.47
C ILE A 157 -4.90 5.44 -4.65
N LEU A 158 -5.58 6.59 -4.61
CA LEU A 158 -6.84 6.74 -3.87
C LEU A 158 -7.96 5.86 -4.45
N THR A 159 -7.98 5.57 -5.75
CA THR A 159 -8.93 4.61 -6.34
C THR A 159 -8.76 3.20 -5.76
N VAL A 160 -7.53 2.81 -5.43
CA VAL A 160 -7.24 1.54 -4.76
C VAL A 160 -7.59 1.59 -3.27
N LEU A 161 -7.13 2.63 -2.58
CA LEU A 161 -7.22 2.71 -1.12
C LEU A 161 -8.61 3.13 -0.62
N ASN A 162 -9.35 3.87 -1.42
CA ASN A 162 -10.66 4.44 -1.07
C ASN A 162 -11.62 4.40 -2.28
N PRO A 163 -11.90 3.20 -2.85
CA PRO A 163 -12.61 3.05 -4.12
C PRO A 163 -14.00 3.68 -4.13
N ASN A 164 -14.67 3.71 -2.98
CA ASN A 164 -16.01 4.26 -2.83
C ASN A 164 -16.01 5.73 -2.40
N GLY A 165 -14.85 6.35 -2.21
CA GLY A 165 -14.73 7.75 -1.78
C GLY A 165 -15.35 8.06 -0.40
N ILE A 166 -15.58 7.05 0.45
CA ILE A 166 -16.26 7.19 1.74
C ILE A 166 -15.39 7.84 2.82
N TRP A 167 -14.08 7.83 2.64
CA TRP A 167 -13.13 8.40 3.57
C TRP A 167 -12.66 9.78 3.08
N PRO A 168 -13.11 10.88 3.70
CA PRO A 168 -12.59 12.21 3.36
C PRO A 168 -11.16 12.37 3.86
N ALA A 169 -10.40 13.25 3.23
CA ALA A 169 -9.14 13.72 3.80
C ALA A 169 -9.43 14.41 5.16
N ALA A 170 -8.60 14.12 6.15
CA ALA A 170 -8.75 14.70 7.47
C ALA A 170 -8.62 16.23 7.43
N GLN A 171 -9.47 16.93 8.16
CA GLN A 171 -9.54 18.41 8.16
C GLN A 171 -8.88 18.96 9.43
N PHE A 172 -7.57 19.18 9.37
CA PHE A 172 -6.81 19.85 10.43
C PHE A 172 -5.56 20.54 9.89
N THR A 173 -5.05 21.51 10.66
CA THR A 173 -3.79 22.18 10.35
C THR A 173 -2.64 21.21 10.53
N THR A 174 -1.67 21.21 9.62
CA THR A 174 -0.47 20.37 9.67
C THR A 174 0.16 20.38 11.07
N VAL A 175 0.42 19.19 11.59
CA VAL A 175 1.05 18.95 12.89
C VAL A 175 2.50 18.56 12.65
N LYS A 176 3.44 19.23 13.32
CA LYS A 176 4.87 18.89 13.30
C LYS A 176 5.34 18.57 14.71
N ILE A 177 5.88 17.39 14.93
CA ILE A 177 6.31 16.90 16.23
C ILE A 177 7.77 16.43 16.14
N PRO A 178 8.65 16.87 17.05
CA PRO A 178 10.02 16.38 17.09
C PRO A 178 10.06 14.85 17.21
N LEU A 179 10.80 14.19 16.31
CA LEU A 179 10.89 12.72 16.26
C LEU A 179 11.38 12.14 17.58
N GLU A 180 12.36 12.79 18.22
CA GLU A 180 12.90 12.38 19.52
C GLU A 180 11.87 12.31 20.66
N VAL A 181 10.72 13.02 20.53
CA VAL A 181 9.64 12.91 21.53
C VAL A 181 8.89 11.60 21.34
N VAL A 182 8.65 11.24 20.09
CA VAL A 182 7.92 10.00 19.77
C VAL A 182 8.75 8.77 20.16
N GLU A 183 10.05 8.80 19.91
CA GLU A 183 10.98 7.72 20.27
C GLU A 183 11.10 7.49 21.78
N LYS A 184 10.92 8.56 22.59
CA LYS A 184 10.97 8.47 24.05
C LYS A 184 9.68 8.02 24.70
N ILE A 185 8.62 7.80 23.93
CA ILE A 185 7.34 7.34 24.47
C ILE A 185 7.43 5.84 24.75
N PRO A 186 7.41 5.39 26.00
CA PRO A 186 7.46 3.98 26.31
C PRO A 186 6.15 3.33 25.89
N THR A 187 6.22 2.41 24.93
CA THR A 187 5.07 1.61 24.51
C THR A 187 4.82 0.42 25.43
N HIS A 188 5.89 -0.07 26.07
CA HIS A 188 5.87 -1.20 27.01
C HIS A 188 6.73 -0.88 28.23
N ASP A 189 6.35 -1.44 29.38
CA ASP A 189 7.18 -1.41 30.58
C ASP A 189 8.33 -2.43 30.52
N ALA A 190 9.20 -2.42 31.52
CA ALA A 190 10.33 -3.34 31.62
C ALA A 190 9.92 -4.84 31.67
N SER A 191 8.65 -5.14 31.95
CA SER A 191 8.09 -6.50 31.92
C SER A 191 7.44 -6.90 30.59
N GLY A 192 7.47 -6.00 29.57
CA GLY A 192 6.83 -6.21 28.28
C GLY A 192 5.32 -5.95 28.27
N LYS A 193 4.75 -5.45 29.37
CA LYS A 193 3.32 -5.11 29.44
C LYS A 193 3.10 -3.72 28.84
N LYS A 194 2.06 -3.59 28.01
CA LYS A 194 1.67 -2.28 27.44
C LYS A 194 1.38 -1.27 28.56
N HIS A 195 1.97 -0.10 28.47
CA HIS A 195 1.63 1.02 29.35
C HIS A 195 0.16 1.40 29.23
N ASP A 196 -0.44 1.85 30.33
CA ASP A 196 -1.78 2.43 30.31
C ASP A 196 -1.81 3.67 29.38
N LYS A 197 -2.79 3.70 28.48
CA LYS A 197 -2.94 4.80 27.50
C LYS A 197 -2.94 6.19 28.15
N SER A 198 -3.51 6.31 29.36
CA SER A 198 -3.57 7.61 30.05
C SER A 198 -2.19 8.08 30.54
N SER A 199 -1.36 7.15 30.97
CA SER A 199 0.03 7.40 31.36
C SER A 199 0.89 7.84 30.16
N VAL A 200 0.77 7.13 29.02
CA VAL A 200 1.45 7.47 27.76
C VAL A 200 1.07 8.88 27.30
N VAL A 201 -0.23 9.22 27.33
CA VAL A 201 -0.74 10.54 26.97
C VAL A 201 -0.18 11.65 27.83
N LYS A 202 -0.10 11.44 29.16
CA LYS A 202 0.46 12.43 30.09
C LYS A 202 1.95 12.67 29.83
N THR A 203 2.72 11.59 29.68
CA THR A 203 4.16 11.65 29.38
C THR A 203 4.38 12.40 28.06
N MET A 204 3.64 12.06 27.01
CA MET A 204 3.71 12.71 25.71
C MET A 204 3.44 14.22 25.79
N LYS A 205 2.34 14.61 26.41
CA LYS A 205 2.00 16.03 26.60
C LYS A 205 3.09 16.79 27.36
N TYR A 206 3.65 16.18 28.41
CA TYR A 206 4.74 16.77 29.18
C TYR A 206 6.00 16.97 28.32
N GLU A 207 6.42 15.95 27.59
CA GLU A 207 7.61 16.03 26.74
C GLU A 207 7.44 17.04 25.58
N LEU A 208 6.26 17.13 25.00
CA LEU A 208 5.94 18.12 23.96
C LEU A 208 5.98 19.56 24.54
N ALA A 209 5.37 19.77 25.70
CA ALA A 209 5.38 21.09 26.37
C ALA A 209 6.79 21.53 26.74
N LYS A 210 7.64 20.60 27.22
CA LYS A 210 9.05 20.88 27.55
C LYS A 210 9.85 21.37 26.35
N ARG A 211 9.45 21.04 25.13
CA ARG A 211 10.07 21.47 23.87
C ARG A 211 9.37 22.65 23.22
N GLY A 212 8.46 23.29 23.92
CA GLY A 212 7.75 24.46 23.42
C GLY A 212 6.74 24.18 22.30
N VAL A 213 6.34 22.91 22.11
CA VAL A 213 5.29 22.58 21.13
C VAL A 213 3.97 23.16 21.62
N ALA A 214 3.30 23.95 20.78
CA ALA A 214 2.05 24.60 21.11
C ALA A 214 0.99 23.62 21.63
N PHE A 215 0.20 24.01 22.61
CA PHE A 215 -0.80 23.16 23.25
C PHE A 215 -1.79 22.55 22.26
N ASP A 216 -2.27 23.33 21.28
CA ASP A 216 -3.20 22.86 20.27
C ASP A 216 -2.58 21.79 19.37
N THR A 217 -1.32 21.96 18.95
CA THR A 217 -0.55 20.98 18.18
C THR A 217 -0.36 19.70 18.98
N SER A 218 0.07 19.82 20.23
CA SER A 218 0.22 18.68 21.15
C SER A 218 -1.09 17.92 21.36
N SER A 219 -2.18 18.66 21.56
CA SER A 219 -3.50 18.06 21.80
C SER A 219 -4.03 17.32 20.57
N ARG A 220 -3.82 17.86 19.37
CA ARG A 220 -4.19 17.20 18.08
C ARG A 220 -3.37 15.95 17.87
N PHE A 221 -2.07 16.01 18.02
CA PHE A 221 -1.18 14.86 17.88
C PHE A 221 -1.57 13.72 18.81
N VAL A 222 -1.77 14.04 20.10
CA VAL A 222 -2.21 13.06 21.09
C VAL A 222 -3.58 12.46 20.73
N LYS A 223 -4.50 13.26 20.19
CA LYS A 223 -5.80 12.79 19.73
C LYS A 223 -5.65 11.82 18.55
N LEU A 224 -4.79 12.13 17.57
CA LEU A 224 -4.54 11.26 16.41
C LEU A 224 -3.91 9.92 16.80
N ILE A 225 -2.88 9.94 17.64
CA ILE A 225 -2.22 8.69 18.10
C ILE A 225 -3.17 7.79 18.90
N ASN A 226 -4.12 8.37 19.66
CA ASN A 226 -5.07 7.59 20.45
C ASN A 226 -6.35 7.25 19.68
N ALA A 227 -6.56 7.81 18.51
CA ALA A 227 -7.70 7.48 17.69
C ALA A 227 -7.60 6.03 17.17
N GLU A 228 -8.75 5.43 16.91
CA GLU A 228 -8.82 4.11 16.33
C GLU A 228 -8.39 4.15 14.87
N LYS A 229 -7.32 3.43 14.53
CA LYS A 229 -6.92 3.20 13.15
C LYS A 229 -7.72 2.04 12.59
N LEU A 230 -8.36 2.26 11.46
CA LEU A 230 -9.14 1.24 10.76
C LEU A 230 -8.31 0.53 9.69
N ALA A 231 -7.40 1.28 9.06
CA ALA A 231 -6.44 0.75 8.11
C ALA A 231 -5.23 1.69 8.02
N ASP A 232 -4.12 1.19 7.51
CA ASP A 232 -2.98 2.00 7.09
C ASP A 232 -2.20 1.35 5.95
N THR A 233 -1.43 2.15 5.24
CA THR A 233 -0.49 1.67 4.22
C THR A 233 0.74 2.56 4.18
N GLU A 234 1.90 1.94 4.04
CA GLU A 234 3.12 2.63 3.62
C GLU A 234 3.11 2.77 2.11
N VAL A 235 3.52 3.92 1.60
CA VAL A 235 3.69 4.21 0.17
C VAL A 235 5.18 4.29 -0.12
N LEU A 236 5.66 3.30 -0.87
CA LEU A 236 7.07 3.16 -1.24
C LEU A 236 7.26 3.47 -2.73
N PHE A 237 8.45 3.94 -3.07
CA PHE A 237 8.85 4.23 -4.45
C PHE A 237 9.75 3.12 -5.00
N MET A 238 9.51 2.71 -6.24
CA MET A 238 10.31 1.74 -6.96
C MET A 238 10.73 2.31 -8.32
N PRO A 239 12.00 2.69 -8.48
CA PRO A 239 12.53 3.10 -9.76
C PRO A 239 12.72 1.90 -10.71
N LYS A 240 12.80 2.17 -12.01
CA LYS A 240 13.03 1.15 -13.03
C LYS A 240 14.28 0.31 -12.73
N ASN A 241 14.12 -1.01 -12.73
CA ASN A 241 15.21 -1.98 -12.57
C ASN A 241 16.04 -1.82 -11.28
N LYS A 242 15.47 -1.27 -10.23
CA LYS A 242 16.13 -1.10 -8.92
C LYS A 242 15.27 -1.66 -7.81
N ILE A 243 15.89 -1.82 -6.65
CA ILE A 243 15.19 -2.14 -5.40
C ILE A 243 14.43 -0.89 -4.93
N SER A 244 13.29 -1.09 -4.29
CA SER A 244 12.51 -0.01 -3.66
C SER A 244 13.39 0.84 -2.75
N THR A 245 13.11 2.14 -2.71
CA THR A 245 13.74 3.05 -1.74
C THR A 245 13.34 2.68 -0.32
N SER A 246 14.18 3.03 0.66
CA SER A 246 13.85 2.86 2.08
C SER A 246 12.96 3.99 2.62
N GLU A 247 12.81 5.06 1.88
CA GLU A 247 11.96 6.18 2.27
C GLU A 247 10.51 5.95 1.86
N PHE A 248 9.59 6.34 2.71
CA PHE A 248 8.15 6.17 2.54
C PHE A 248 7.37 7.26 3.27
N PHE A 249 6.10 7.37 2.94
CA PHE A 249 5.10 8.03 3.78
C PHE A 249 3.94 7.07 4.03
N THR A 250 3.14 7.34 5.05
CA THR A 250 2.01 6.49 5.44
C THR A 250 0.70 7.22 5.18
N ILE A 251 -0.31 6.50 4.68
CA ILE A 251 -1.70 6.95 4.66
C ILE A 251 -2.47 6.11 5.68
N GLU A 252 -3.06 6.77 6.67
CA GLU A 252 -3.81 6.16 7.77
C GLU A 252 -5.30 6.49 7.65
N PHE A 253 -6.15 5.50 7.82
CA PHE A 253 -7.62 5.65 7.88
C PHE A 253 -8.03 5.68 9.35
N VAL A 254 -8.35 6.87 9.84
CA VAL A 254 -8.59 7.11 11.27
C VAL A 254 -10.07 7.33 11.54
N HIS A 255 -10.66 6.53 12.42
CA HIS A 255 -12.08 6.59 12.76
C HIS A 255 -12.50 8.01 13.18
N LYS A 256 -13.58 8.52 12.60
CA LYS A 256 -14.13 9.87 12.85
C LYS A 256 -13.19 11.06 12.53
N VAL A 257 -12.05 10.78 11.93
CA VAL A 257 -11.08 11.82 11.51
C VAL A 257 -10.97 11.89 10.00
N GLY A 258 -10.86 10.75 9.33
CA GLY A 258 -10.64 10.63 7.90
C GLY A 258 -9.24 10.12 7.56
N MET A 259 -8.79 10.37 6.33
CA MET A 259 -7.47 9.95 5.87
C MET A 259 -6.40 10.96 6.31
N VAL A 260 -5.37 10.45 6.97
CA VAL A 260 -4.21 11.20 7.48
C VAL A 260 -2.97 10.75 6.73
N LEU A 261 -2.19 11.71 6.23
CA LEU A 261 -0.86 11.48 5.69
C LEU A 261 0.16 11.73 6.79
N THR A 262 1.02 10.76 7.03
CA THR A 262 2.12 10.83 8.02
C THR A 262 3.45 10.59 7.32
N ARG A 263 4.44 11.45 7.57
CA ARG A 263 5.80 11.34 7.02
C ARG A 263 6.84 11.88 7.98
N THR A 264 8.08 11.53 7.76
CA THR A 264 9.23 12.19 8.36
C THR A 264 9.58 13.46 7.57
N GLY A 265 10.15 14.42 8.24
CA GLY A 265 10.61 15.68 7.64
C GLY A 265 11.60 16.39 8.57
N THR A 266 11.92 17.64 8.26
CA THR A 266 12.74 18.48 9.12
C THR A 266 12.00 19.76 9.50
N ASP A 267 12.32 20.31 10.69
CA ASP A 267 11.89 21.65 11.08
C ASP A 267 12.75 22.73 10.42
N VAL A 268 12.54 23.99 10.80
CA VAL A 268 13.31 25.14 10.30
C VAL A 268 14.78 25.13 10.73
N GLU A 269 15.11 24.38 11.77
CA GLU A 269 16.46 24.23 12.32
C GLU A 269 17.16 22.97 11.77
N GLY A 270 16.47 22.17 10.94
CA GLY A 270 16.99 20.92 10.38
C GLY A 270 16.80 19.70 11.28
N ASN A 271 16.10 19.81 12.41
CA ASN A 271 15.85 18.67 13.30
C ASN A 271 14.76 17.74 12.71
N PRO A 272 14.87 16.43 12.90
CA PRO A 272 13.87 15.49 12.39
C PRO A 272 12.52 15.63 13.11
N VAL A 273 11.46 15.69 12.32
CA VAL A 273 10.08 15.79 12.81
C VAL A 273 9.17 14.76 12.12
N ILE A 274 8.13 14.35 12.83
CA ILE A 274 6.96 13.71 12.22
C ILE A 274 6.00 14.80 11.79
N VAL A 275 5.56 14.73 10.55
CA VAL A 275 4.57 15.63 9.97
C VAL A 275 3.30 14.86 9.71
N GLN A 276 2.16 15.37 10.20
CA GLN A 276 0.83 14.81 9.94
C GLN A 276 -0.08 15.88 9.35
N GLU A 277 -0.78 15.52 8.30
CA GLU A 277 -1.74 16.39 7.61
C GLU A 277 -2.86 15.57 6.96
N GLY A 278 -3.90 16.23 6.46
CA GLY A 278 -4.96 15.51 5.73
C GLY A 278 -4.41 14.93 4.43
N ALA A 279 -4.70 13.67 4.16
CA ALA A 279 -4.27 12.98 2.94
C ALA A 279 -5.10 13.43 1.72
N THR A 280 -4.94 14.69 1.33
CA THR A 280 -5.53 15.26 0.12
C THR A 280 -4.77 14.80 -1.13
N ILE A 281 -5.41 14.87 -2.31
CA ILE A 281 -4.74 14.58 -3.59
C ILE A 281 -3.45 15.40 -3.72
N GLY A 282 -3.51 16.70 -3.39
CA GLY A 282 -2.33 17.59 -3.48
C GLY A 282 -1.21 17.19 -2.51
N ALA A 283 -1.55 16.85 -1.26
CA ALA A 283 -0.56 16.40 -0.27
C ALA A 283 0.10 15.08 -0.71
N ILE A 284 -0.69 14.10 -1.16
CA ILE A 284 -0.16 12.83 -1.69
C ILE A 284 0.73 13.10 -2.90
N ALA A 285 0.27 13.88 -3.88
CA ALA A 285 1.04 14.20 -5.09
C ALA A 285 2.39 14.84 -4.79
N GLU A 286 2.44 15.73 -3.80
CA GLU A 286 3.68 16.36 -3.35
C GLU A 286 4.67 15.35 -2.75
N GLU A 287 4.20 14.41 -1.92
CA GLU A 287 5.04 13.37 -1.34
C GLU A 287 5.51 12.36 -2.40
N LEU A 288 4.65 11.97 -3.35
CA LEU A 288 5.06 11.13 -4.48
C LEU A 288 6.19 11.78 -5.30
N ARG A 289 6.11 13.10 -5.53
CA ARG A 289 7.17 13.85 -6.22
C ARG A 289 8.49 13.83 -5.43
N LYS A 290 8.43 14.01 -4.11
CA LYS A 290 9.62 13.96 -3.23
C LYS A 290 10.28 12.59 -3.23
N LEU A 291 9.50 11.51 -3.08
CA LEU A 291 10.03 10.15 -3.11
C LEU A 291 10.76 9.82 -4.44
N LYS A 292 10.27 10.34 -5.57
CA LYS A 292 10.95 10.14 -6.86
C LYS A 292 12.22 10.97 -7.02
N ALA A 293 12.32 12.11 -6.34
CA ALA A 293 13.46 13.03 -6.47
C ALA A 293 14.70 12.58 -5.67
N GLN A 294 14.57 11.58 -4.83
CA GLN A 294 15.64 10.97 -4.02
C GLN A 294 16.34 9.85 -4.81
#